data_8990b8c03662ea31186aff427eeeeba1
#
_entry.id   8990b8c03662ea31186aff427eeeeba1
#
_cell.length_a   1.000
_cell.length_b   1.000
_cell.length_c   1.000
_cell.angle_alpha   90.00
_cell.angle_beta   90.00
_cell.angle_gamma   90.00
#
_symmetry.space_group_name_H-M   'P 1'
#
loop_
_entity.id
_entity.type
_entity.pdbx_description
1 polymer ?
#
loop_
_entity_poly.entity_id
_entity_poly.type
_entity_poly.pdbx_seq_one_letter_code
_entity_poly.pdbx_strand_id
1 'polypeptide(L)'
;MDALEAGESFGSWLDRMARLNGCPPGVMVELLGLPVRPAAFRDRVGYGVIIDAVTGEAVEAASGLTQSEIRMAHLVAYDGTALRLDGLVFEDVAAFEAAARREWADFYGTRACPRCLAKSGGVWRLCGR
;
A
#
# COMPACT_ATOMS: atom_id res chain seq x y z
N MET A 1 10.67 11.56 -7.80
CA MET A 1 9.24 11.60 -7.39
C MET A 1 9.13 12.32 -6.04
N ASP A 2 7.95 12.83 -5.69
CA ASP A 2 7.77 13.45 -4.38
C ASP A 2 7.85 12.41 -3.26
N ALA A 3 8.43 12.81 -2.12
CA ALA A 3 8.55 11.95 -0.95
C ALA A 3 7.19 11.53 -0.38
N LEU A 4 7.18 10.46 0.40
CA LEU A 4 6.05 10.09 1.24
C LEU A 4 5.80 11.16 2.32
N GLU A 5 4.54 11.50 2.54
CA GLU A 5 4.17 12.31 3.69
C GLU A 5 4.19 11.47 4.97
N ALA A 6 4.42 12.12 6.11
CA ALA A 6 4.46 11.41 7.39
C ALA A 6 3.15 10.64 7.66
N GLY A 7 3.25 9.32 7.79
CA GLY A 7 2.14 8.41 8.00
C GLY A 7 1.26 8.14 6.76
N GLU A 8 1.64 8.63 5.59
CA GLU A 8 0.92 8.36 4.35
C GLU A 8 0.99 6.87 4.00
N SER A 9 -0.13 6.29 3.58
CA SER A 9 -0.15 4.91 3.07
C SER A 9 0.44 4.85 1.67
N PHE A 10 1.03 3.71 1.30
CA PHE A 10 1.59 3.51 -0.02
C PHE A 10 0.55 3.70 -1.14
N GLY A 11 -0.68 3.22 -0.94
CA GLY A 11 -1.77 3.43 -1.90
C GLY A 11 -2.13 4.91 -2.09
N SER A 12 -2.14 5.70 -1.01
CA SER A 12 -2.36 7.15 -1.08
C SER A 12 -1.26 7.87 -1.86
N TRP A 13 0.00 7.54 -1.55
CA TRP A 13 1.15 8.09 -2.25
C TRP A 13 1.11 7.76 -3.76
N LEU A 14 0.77 6.52 -4.10
CA LEU A 14 0.65 6.08 -5.49
C LEU A 14 -0.42 6.88 -6.25
N ASP A 15 -1.59 7.08 -5.66
CA ASP A 15 -2.66 7.90 -6.24
C ASP A 15 -2.23 9.38 -6.38
N ARG A 16 -1.50 9.90 -5.39
CA ARG A 16 -0.97 11.26 -5.44
C ARG A 16 0.06 11.41 -6.55
N MET A 17 0.98 10.44 -6.71
CA MET A 17 1.96 10.44 -7.79
C MET A 17 1.30 10.34 -9.16
N ALA A 18 0.29 9.50 -9.32
CA ALA A 18 -0.47 9.40 -10.56
C ALA A 18 -1.10 10.75 -10.95
N ARG A 19 -1.74 11.42 -10.00
CA ARG A 19 -2.34 12.75 -10.21
C ARG A 19 -1.30 13.81 -10.57
N LEU A 20 -0.18 13.86 -9.86
CA LEU A 20 0.91 14.83 -10.13
C LEU A 20 1.55 14.62 -11.51
N ASN A 21 1.60 13.39 -12.00
CA ASN A 21 2.12 13.05 -13.31
C ASN A 21 1.04 13.03 -14.40
N GLY A 22 -0.21 13.37 -14.09
CA GLY A 22 -1.31 13.42 -15.05
C GLY A 22 -1.62 12.08 -15.70
N CYS A 23 -1.39 10.97 -14.99
CA CYS A 23 -1.63 9.63 -15.51
C CYS A 23 -2.60 8.84 -14.61
N PRO A 24 -3.29 7.82 -15.16
CA PRO A 24 -4.07 6.90 -14.35
C PRO A 24 -3.22 6.12 -13.34
N PRO A 25 -3.75 5.74 -12.14
CA PRO A 25 -3.01 4.96 -11.15
C PRO A 25 -2.42 3.65 -11.70
N GLY A 26 -3.10 2.98 -12.63
CA GLY A 26 -2.59 1.77 -13.27
C GLY A 26 -1.29 1.99 -14.05
N VAL A 27 -1.16 3.13 -14.72
CA VAL A 27 0.09 3.50 -15.42
C VAL A 27 1.20 3.78 -14.42
N MET A 28 0.90 4.40 -13.28
CA MET A 28 1.88 4.63 -12.22
C MET A 28 2.37 3.31 -11.61
N VAL A 29 1.48 2.33 -11.44
CA VAL A 29 1.82 0.97 -11.01
C VAL A 29 2.84 0.33 -11.95
N GLU A 30 2.62 0.42 -13.27
CA GLU A 30 3.54 -0.10 -14.29
C GLU A 30 4.90 0.61 -14.27
N LEU A 31 4.90 1.93 -14.16
CA LEU A 31 6.13 2.75 -14.11
C LEU A 31 7.00 2.45 -12.88
N LEU A 32 6.38 2.05 -11.78
CA LEU A 32 7.07 1.65 -10.55
C LEU A 32 7.54 0.19 -10.56
N GLY A 33 7.32 -0.54 -11.66
CA GLY A 33 7.66 -1.96 -11.73
C GLY A 33 6.80 -2.85 -10.82
N LEU A 34 5.67 -2.33 -10.36
CA LEU A 34 4.73 -3.09 -9.55
C LEU A 34 4.01 -4.13 -10.41
N PRO A 35 3.76 -5.35 -9.91
CA PRO A 35 3.08 -6.37 -10.69
C PRO A 35 1.65 -5.92 -11.01
N VAL A 36 1.36 -5.80 -12.32
CA VAL A 36 0.00 -5.56 -12.79
C VAL A 36 -0.80 -6.84 -12.59
N ARG A 37 -1.69 -6.84 -11.61
CA ARG A 37 -2.54 -7.98 -11.33
C ARG A 37 -3.75 -8.00 -12.27
N PRO A 38 -4.16 -9.17 -12.79
CA PRO A 38 -5.40 -9.31 -13.54
C PRO A 38 -6.59 -8.75 -12.76
N ALA A 39 -7.61 -8.26 -13.47
CA ALA A 39 -8.78 -7.62 -12.86
C ALA A 39 -9.46 -8.47 -11.76
N ALA A 40 -9.43 -9.81 -11.90
CA ALA A 40 -9.93 -10.74 -10.89
C ALA A 40 -9.16 -10.70 -9.56
N PHE A 41 -7.96 -10.13 -9.52
CA PHE A 41 -7.10 -10.00 -8.33
C PHE A 41 -6.95 -8.55 -7.87
N ARG A 42 -7.58 -7.58 -8.55
CA ARG A 42 -7.48 -6.15 -8.20
C ARG A 42 -8.04 -5.86 -6.80
N ASP A 43 -8.95 -6.69 -6.35
CA ASP A 43 -9.61 -6.56 -5.04
C ASP A 43 -8.90 -7.35 -3.93
N ARG A 44 -7.79 -8.03 -4.25
CA ARG A 44 -7.13 -8.93 -3.32
C ARG A 44 -5.73 -8.45 -3.00
N VAL A 45 -5.50 -8.11 -1.75
CA VAL A 45 -4.24 -7.59 -1.22
C VAL A 45 -3.85 -6.27 -1.87
N GLY A 46 -4.52 -5.21 -1.48
CA GLY A 46 -4.21 -3.84 -1.92
C GLY A 46 -2.78 -3.44 -1.55
N TYR A 47 -2.16 -2.66 -2.41
CA TYR A 47 -0.94 -1.94 -2.08
C TYR A 47 -1.16 -1.15 -0.79
N GLY A 48 -0.25 -1.30 0.17
CA GLY A 48 -0.37 -0.68 1.49
C GLY A 48 -0.51 -1.68 2.64
N VAL A 49 -0.70 -2.96 2.36
CA VAL A 49 -0.70 -4.01 3.40
C VAL A 49 0.70 -4.60 3.56
N ILE A 50 1.24 -5.16 2.49
CA ILE A 50 2.57 -5.76 2.43
C ILE A 50 3.23 -5.43 1.09
N ILE A 51 4.56 -5.51 1.08
CA ILE A 51 5.36 -5.49 -0.13
C ILE A 51 6.49 -6.50 0.03
N ASP A 52 6.71 -7.34 -0.98
CA ASP A 52 7.84 -8.26 -1.00
C ASP A 52 9.15 -7.54 -1.33
N ALA A 53 10.27 -8.18 -1.04
CA ALA A 53 11.58 -7.57 -1.21
C ALA A 53 11.88 -7.14 -2.65
N VAL A 54 11.54 -8.00 -3.63
CA VAL A 54 11.80 -7.74 -5.06
C VAL A 54 11.00 -6.53 -5.54
N THR A 55 9.71 -6.49 -5.18
CA THR A 55 8.84 -5.35 -5.51
C THR A 55 9.31 -4.08 -4.80
N GLY A 56 9.75 -4.18 -3.55
CA GLY A 56 10.32 -3.06 -2.80
C GLY A 56 11.56 -2.47 -3.45
N GLU A 57 12.48 -3.32 -3.93
CA GLU A 57 13.68 -2.89 -4.67
C GLU A 57 13.32 -2.18 -5.98
N ALA A 58 12.34 -2.68 -6.72
CA ALA A 58 11.86 -2.05 -7.95
C ALA A 58 11.28 -0.66 -7.67
N VAL A 59 10.45 -0.54 -6.63
CA VAL A 59 9.88 0.76 -6.21
C VAL A 59 10.98 1.73 -5.77
N GLU A 60 11.95 1.29 -4.98
CA GLU A 60 13.10 2.11 -4.56
C GLU A 60 13.86 2.64 -5.78
N ALA A 61 14.20 1.76 -6.72
CA ALA A 61 14.93 2.14 -7.94
C ALA A 61 14.13 3.14 -8.80
N ALA A 62 12.83 2.97 -8.92
CA ALA A 62 11.99 3.82 -9.76
C ALA A 62 11.60 5.14 -9.09
N SER A 63 11.40 5.16 -7.77
CA SER A 63 10.88 6.32 -7.04
C SER A 63 11.94 7.14 -6.33
N GLY A 64 13.04 6.52 -5.92
CA GLY A 64 14.04 7.10 -5.02
C GLY A 64 13.65 7.07 -3.55
N LEU A 65 12.53 6.42 -3.19
CA LEU A 65 12.18 6.15 -1.81
C LEU A 65 13.12 5.09 -1.22
N THR A 66 13.45 5.21 0.04
CA THR A 66 14.22 4.19 0.76
C THR A 66 13.34 2.98 1.13
N GLN A 67 13.94 1.80 1.32
CA GLN A 67 13.24 0.61 1.80
C GLN A 67 12.51 0.86 3.13
N SER A 68 13.09 1.69 4.00
CA SER A 68 12.46 2.07 5.26
C SER A 68 11.18 2.87 5.06
N GLU A 69 11.19 3.86 4.16
CA GLU A 69 10.02 4.66 3.83
C GLU A 69 8.92 3.79 3.19
N ILE A 70 9.31 2.95 2.23
CA ILE A 70 8.40 2.00 1.57
C ILE A 70 7.74 1.10 2.62
N ARG A 71 8.52 0.50 3.52
CA ARG A 71 8.00 -0.36 4.58
C ARG A 71 7.03 0.38 5.51
N MET A 72 7.38 1.58 5.95
CA MET A 72 6.55 2.39 6.87
C MET A 72 5.23 2.83 6.23
N ALA A 73 5.13 2.83 4.92
CA ALA A 73 3.90 3.09 4.18
C ALA A 73 2.96 1.87 4.07
N HIS A 74 3.36 0.71 4.61
CA HIS A 74 2.59 -0.54 4.59
C HIS A 74 2.20 -0.98 6.01
N LEU A 75 1.06 -1.67 6.13
CA LEU A 75 0.55 -2.15 7.43
C LEU A 75 1.50 -3.11 8.14
N VAL A 76 2.32 -3.85 7.38
CA VAL A 76 3.33 -4.77 7.95
C VAL A 76 4.32 -4.06 8.89
N ALA A 77 4.55 -2.77 8.73
CA ALA A 77 5.42 -2.00 9.63
C ALA A 77 4.88 -1.90 11.06
N TYR A 78 3.59 -2.12 11.25
CA TYR A 78 2.89 -1.99 12.53
C TYR A 78 2.62 -3.35 13.20
N ASP A 79 3.14 -4.44 12.61
CA ASP A 79 3.05 -5.77 13.21
C ASP A 79 3.78 -5.81 14.57
N GLY A 80 3.16 -6.49 15.54
CA GLY A 80 3.67 -6.57 16.90
C GLY A 80 3.50 -5.29 17.74
N THR A 81 2.98 -4.21 17.15
CA THR A 81 2.70 -2.94 17.86
C THR A 81 1.19 -2.67 17.92
N ALA A 82 0.68 -1.90 16.96
CA ALA A 82 -0.75 -1.59 16.85
C ALA A 82 -1.56 -2.73 16.21
N LEU A 83 -0.90 -3.61 15.45
CA LEU A 83 -1.50 -4.73 14.75
C LEU A 83 -0.85 -6.05 15.17
N ARG A 84 -1.61 -7.12 15.04
CA ARG A 84 -1.10 -8.50 15.13
C ARG A 84 -1.41 -9.20 13.83
N LEU A 85 -0.37 -9.41 13.05
CA LEU A 85 -0.43 -10.06 11.75
C LEU A 85 0.01 -11.54 11.84
N ASP A 86 -0.01 -12.11 13.06
CA ASP A 86 0.36 -13.49 13.34
C ASP A 86 -0.38 -14.47 12.40
N GLY A 87 0.36 -15.37 11.80
CA GLY A 87 -0.18 -16.41 10.92
C GLY A 87 -0.49 -15.92 9.50
N LEU A 88 -0.11 -14.69 9.14
CA LEU A 88 -0.07 -14.26 7.75
C LEU A 88 1.26 -14.69 7.13
N VAL A 89 1.19 -15.37 6.00
CA VAL A 89 2.36 -15.79 5.22
C VAL A 89 2.50 -14.80 4.07
N PHE A 90 3.57 -14.01 4.08
CA PHE A 90 3.75 -12.91 3.13
C PHE A 90 4.40 -13.33 1.81
N GLU A 91 5.05 -14.51 1.80
CA GLU A 91 5.72 -15.08 0.63
C GLU A 91 4.78 -15.90 -0.27
N ASP A 92 3.62 -16.31 0.27
CA ASP A 92 2.62 -17.09 -0.46
C ASP A 92 1.28 -16.35 -0.49
N VAL A 93 0.91 -15.85 -1.67
CA VAL A 93 -0.34 -15.09 -1.87
C VAL A 93 -1.58 -15.91 -1.53
N ALA A 94 -1.60 -17.21 -1.85
CA ALA A 94 -2.75 -18.08 -1.56
C ALA A 94 -2.88 -18.33 -0.06
N ALA A 95 -1.78 -18.60 0.63
CA ALA A 95 -1.75 -18.75 2.08
C ALA A 95 -2.11 -17.44 2.79
N PHE A 96 -1.61 -16.30 2.29
CA PHE A 96 -1.99 -14.98 2.78
C PHE A 96 -3.49 -14.73 2.64
N GLU A 97 -4.07 -14.97 1.47
CA GLU A 97 -5.51 -14.80 1.22
C GLU A 97 -6.36 -15.72 2.11
N ALA A 98 -5.93 -16.96 2.32
CA ALA A 98 -6.62 -17.89 3.21
C ALA A 98 -6.59 -17.43 4.68
N ALA A 99 -5.46 -16.90 5.14
CA ALA A 99 -5.29 -16.39 6.49
C ALA A 99 -5.95 -15.01 6.69
N ALA A 100 -6.00 -14.19 5.65
CA ALA A 100 -6.53 -12.83 5.70
C ALA A 100 -8.07 -12.75 5.80
N ARG A 101 -8.78 -13.86 5.69
CA ARG A 101 -10.25 -13.95 5.92
C ARG A 101 -10.63 -13.78 7.39
N ARG A 102 -9.90 -12.95 8.12
CA ARG A 102 -10.19 -12.64 9.52
C ARG A 102 -11.20 -11.50 9.61
N GLU A 103 -12.18 -11.63 10.47
CA GLU A 103 -13.35 -10.75 10.58
C GLU A 103 -13.02 -9.28 10.90
N TRP A 104 -11.84 -9.01 11.45
CA TRP A 104 -11.45 -7.66 11.90
C TRP A 104 -10.63 -6.86 10.89
N ALA A 105 -10.14 -7.46 9.82
CA ALA A 105 -9.29 -6.78 8.83
C ALA A 105 -9.86 -6.98 7.42
N ASP A 106 -10.13 -5.88 6.75
CA ASP A 106 -10.53 -5.87 5.34
C ASP A 106 -9.30 -5.58 4.48
N PHE A 107 -8.71 -6.63 3.92
CA PHE A 107 -7.57 -6.52 3.01
C PHE A 107 -7.97 -6.33 1.55
N TYR A 108 -9.26 -6.32 1.25
CA TYR A 108 -9.81 -6.26 -0.11
C TYR A 108 -10.15 -4.85 -0.57
N GLY A 109 -10.24 -3.92 0.34
CA GLY A 109 -10.60 -2.56 0.03
C GLY A 109 -9.90 -1.54 0.91
N THR A 110 -9.58 -0.39 0.34
CA THR A 110 -9.08 0.73 1.11
C THR A 110 -10.26 1.54 1.59
N ARG A 111 -10.45 1.62 2.89
CA ARG A 111 -11.48 2.45 3.49
C ARG A 111 -10.84 3.67 4.10
N ALA A 112 -11.23 4.83 3.62
CA ALA A 112 -10.79 6.11 4.15
C ALA A 112 -11.99 6.98 4.50
N CYS A 113 -11.86 7.78 5.54
CA CYS A 113 -12.89 8.73 5.93
C CYS A 113 -12.99 9.86 4.90
N PRO A 114 -14.13 10.07 4.21
CA PRO A 114 -14.27 11.12 3.20
C PRO A 114 -13.97 12.52 3.74
N ARG A 115 -14.34 12.79 5.00
CA ARG A 115 -14.05 14.06 5.67
C ARG A 115 -12.56 14.27 5.90
N CYS A 116 -11.84 13.21 6.29
CA CYS A 116 -10.39 13.28 6.48
C CYS A 116 -9.70 13.48 5.14
N LEU A 117 -10.12 12.78 4.09
CA LEU A 117 -9.60 12.95 2.73
C LEU A 117 -9.79 14.37 2.22
N ALA A 118 -10.97 14.95 2.39
CA ALA A 118 -11.25 16.32 1.98
C ALA A 118 -10.33 17.33 2.70
N LYS A 119 -10.08 17.14 4.00
CA LYS A 119 -9.22 18.01 4.79
C LYS A 119 -7.73 17.85 4.47
N SER A 120 -7.29 16.67 4.09
CA SER A 120 -5.89 16.35 3.79
C SER A 120 -5.51 16.52 2.32
N GLY A 121 -6.39 17.05 1.48
CA GLY A 121 -6.15 17.14 0.05
C GLY A 121 -6.09 15.77 -0.66
N GLY A 122 -6.75 14.77 -0.09
CA GLY A 122 -6.80 13.41 -0.64
C GLY A 122 -5.72 12.46 -0.11
N VAL A 123 -4.92 12.89 0.84
CA VAL A 123 -3.93 12.03 1.50
C VAL A 123 -4.59 11.24 2.62
N TRP A 124 -4.45 9.92 2.59
CA TRP A 124 -4.87 9.07 3.70
C TRP A 124 -3.66 8.52 4.45
N ARG A 125 -3.79 8.41 5.75
CA ARG A 125 -2.70 8.01 6.65
C ARG A 125 -3.03 6.71 7.35
N LEU A 126 -2.00 5.86 7.51
CA LEU A 126 -2.12 4.60 8.25
C LEU A 126 -2.27 4.85 9.75
N CYS A 127 -1.65 5.93 10.24
CA CYS A 127 -1.78 6.37 11.64
C CYS A 127 -2.50 7.71 11.66
N GLY A 128 -3.69 7.76 12.25
CA GLY A 128 -4.32 9.01 12.64
C GLY A 128 -3.63 9.57 13.89
N ARG A 129 -3.23 10.83 13.86
CA ARG A 129 -3.11 11.66 15.05
C ARG A 129 -4.43 12.35 15.29
#